data_082fe49289b9bda7d39740c4a9932013
#
_entry.id   082fe49289b9bda7d39740c4a9932013
#
_cell.length_a   1.000
_cell.length_b   1.000
_cell.length_c   1.000
_cell.angle_alpha   90.00
_cell.angle_beta   90.00
_cell.angle_gamma   90.00
#
_symmetry.space_group_name_H-M   'P 1'
#
loop_
_entity.id
_entity.type
_entity.pdbx_description
1 polymer ?
#
loop_
_entity_poly.entity_id
_entity_poly.type
_entity_poly.pdbx_seq_one_letter_code
_entity_poly.pdbx_strand_id
1 'polypeptide(L)'
;MIRPDTGQIEKLAKECEEVGVSGMIIPDLPYEEAAPYRETLKKHGVALIALVGPNTSEERMKLYADVSEGYIYVVSVMGVTGERSSVAPAVVSTMERARRSFRQPLALGFGLSHPEQLQILPDSAQPDAAVFGSALLKHLAAGLPASEFMGRWTGES
;
A
#
# COMPACT_ATOMS: atom_id res chain seq x y z
N MET A 1 -19.51 -5.46 11.28
CA MET A 1 -18.78 -4.32 10.66
C MET A 1 -19.58 -3.05 10.93
N ILE A 2 -19.03 -2.09 11.67
CA ILE A 2 -19.67 -0.79 11.92
C ILE A 2 -19.41 0.03 10.67
N ARG A 3 -20.46 0.27 9.85
CA ARG A 3 -20.37 1.21 8.74
C ARG A 3 -20.40 2.61 9.35
N PRO A 4 -19.36 3.45 9.14
CA PRO A 4 -19.48 4.84 9.55
C PRO A 4 -20.64 5.46 8.76
N ASP A 5 -21.51 6.13 9.48
CA ASP A 5 -22.53 7.00 8.92
C ASP A 5 -21.86 8.08 8.03
N THR A 6 -22.55 8.56 7.02
CA THR A 6 -22.05 9.64 6.13
C THR A 6 -21.62 10.88 6.90
N GLY A 7 -22.24 11.18 8.04
CA GLY A 7 -21.81 12.26 8.93
C GLY A 7 -20.46 11.98 9.63
N GLN A 8 -20.16 10.74 9.93
CA GLN A 8 -18.88 10.36 10.54
C GLN A 8 -17.72 10.45 9.55
N ILE A 9 -17.94 10.05 8.27
CA ILE A 9 -16.90 10.17 7.26
C ILE A 9 -16.64 11.63 6.87
N GLU A 10 -17.67 12.47 6.83
CA GLU A 10 -17.52 13.92 6.59
C GLU A 10 -16.68 14.58 7.69
N LYS A 11 -16.97 14.28 8.96
CA LYS A 11 -16.19 14.77 10.09
C LYS A 11 -14.74 14.34 10.00
N LEU A 12 -14.50 13.04 9.72
CA LEU A 12 -13.15 12.49 9.58
C LEU A 12 -12.40 13.15 8.43
N ALA A 13 -13.05 13.31 7.26
CA ALA A 13 -12.43 13.95 6.10
C ALA A 13 -12.00 15.39 6.37
N LYS A 14 -12.82 16.14 7.09
CA LYS A 14 -12.50 17.50 7.52
C LYS A 14 -11.33 17.53 8.51
N GLU A 15 -11.32 16.64 9.50
CA GLU A 15 -10.20 16.53 10.44
C GLU A 15 -8.89 16.16 9.71
N CYS A 16 -8.96 15.27 8.72
CA CYS A 16 -7.82 14.92 7.87
C CYS A 16 -7.28 16.13 7.09
N GLU A 17 -8.16 16.94 6.49
CA GLU A 17 -7.80 18.17 5.78
C GLU A 17 -7.11 19.16 6.73
N GLU A 18 -7.67 19.39 7.92
CA GLU A 18 -7.16 20.33 8.92
C GLU A 18 -5.74 19.97 9.40
N VAL A 19 -5.41 18.67 9.48
CA VAL A 19 -4.09 18.20 9.92
C VAL A 19 -3.15 17.82 8.77
N GLY A 20 -3.58 18.03 7.51
CA GLY A 20 -2.73 17.81 6.34
C GLY A 20 -2.57 16.35 5.90
N VAL A 21 -3.54 15.48 6.18
CA VAL A 21 -3.57 14.10 5.68
C VAL A 21 -3.93 14.11 4.20
N SER A 22 -3.05 13.61 3.34
CA SER A 22 -3.25 13.60 1.87
C SER A 22 -3.91 12.34 1.34
N GLY A 23 -3.96 11.26 2.11
CA GLY A 23 -4.57 10.01 1.67
C GLY A 23 -4.85 9.04 2.81
N MET A 24 -5.77 8.13 2.58
CA MET A 24 -6.22 7.15 3.57
C MET A 24 -6.36 5.76 2.95
N ILE A 25 -5.95 4.74 3.69
CA ILE A 25 -6.18 3.33 3.37
C ILE A 25 -7.28 2.82 4.30
N ILE A 26 -8.32 2.21 3.73
CA ILE A 26 -9.40 1.56 4.49
C ILE A 26 -9.45 0.09 4.05
N PRO A 27 -8.76 -0.82 4.74
CA PRO A 27 -8.56 -2.20 4.28
C PRO A 27 -9.85 -3.00 4.10
N ASP A 28 -10.85 -2.76 4.95
CA ASP A 28 -12.11 -3.51 4.97
C ASP A 28 -13.23 -2.85 4.16
N LEU A 29 -12.91 -1.86 3.32
CA LEU A 29 -13.89 -1.16 2.49
C LEU A 29 -13.97 -1.82 1.10
N PRO A 30 -15.08 -2.52 0.79
CA PRO A 30 -15.27 -3.09 -0.55
C PRO A 30 -15.44 -1.99 -1.61
N TYR A 31 -14.98 -2.27 -2.83
CA TYR A 31 -15.12 -1.34 -3.96
C TYR A 31 -16.55 -0.84 -4.16
N GLU A 32 -17.52 -1.77 -4.04
CA GLU A 32 -18.96 -1.51 -4.26
C GLU A 32 -19.54 -0.53 -3.24
N GLU A 33 -18.92 -0.42 -2.08
CA GLU A 33 -19.32 0.48 -0.99
C GLU A 33 -18.44 1.75 -0.91
N ALA A 34 -17.36 1.80 -1.69
CA ALA A 34 -16.33 2.84 -1.55
C ALA A 34 -16.72 4.19 -2.14
N ALA A 35 -17.69 4.24 -3.07
CA ALA A 35 -18.02 5.47 -3.79
C ALA A 35 -18.35 6.66 -2.88
N PRO A 36 -19.27 6.58 -1.90
CA PRO A 36 -19.60 7.72 -1.04
C PRO A 36 -18.41 8.16 -0.16
N TYR A 37 -17.57 7.22 0.27
CA TYR A 37 -16.35 7.53 1.04
C TYR A 37 -15.34 8.28 0.18
N ARG A 38 -15.09 7.78 -1.02
CA ARG A 38 -14.17 8.41 -1.97
C ARG A 38 -14.60 9.83 -2.32
N GLU A 39 -15.89 10.03 -2.63
CA GLU A 39 -16.43 11.35 -2.97
C GLU A 39 -16.30 12.33 -1.82
N THR A 40 -16.57 11.88 -0.58
CA THR A 40 -16.43 12.73 0.60
C THR A 40 -14.98 13.07 0.89
N LEU A 41 -14.08 12.08 0.91
CA LEU A 41 -12.64 12.29 1.13
C LEU A 41 -12.05 13.22 0.06
N LYS A 42 -12.43 13.03 -1.21
CA LYS A 42 -11.95 13.84 -2.33
C LYS A 42 -12.32 15.33 -2.19
N LYS A 43 -13.51 15.68 -1.67
CA LYS A 43 -13.91 17.06 -1.41
C LYS A 43 -12.98 17.78 -0.44
N HIS A 44 -12.34 17.01 0.46
CA HIS A 44 -11.39 17.48 1.46
C HIS A 44 -9.92 17.26 1.06
N GLY A 45 -9.66 16.96 -0.22
CA GLY A 45 -8.29 16.75 -0.71
C GLY A 45 -7.61 15.47 -0.22
N VAL A 46 -8.38 14.51 0.31
CA VAL A 46 -7.88 13.24 0.84
C VAL A 46 -8.13 12.12 -0.17
N ALA A 47 -7.09 11.50 -0.68
CA ALA A 47 -7.19 10.37 -1.61
C ALA A 47 -7.59 9.08 -0.88
N LEU A 48 -8.54 8.33 -1.41
CA LEU A 48 -8.80 6.96 -0.98
C LEU A 48 -7.86 6.01 -1.73
N ILE A 49 -6.86 5.50 -1.05
CA ILE A 49 -5.83 4.64 -1.62
C ILE A 49 -6.38 3.24 -1.85
N ALA A 50 -6.28 2.74 -3.07
CA ALA A 50 -6.72 1.40 -3.41
C ALA A 50 -5.73 0.34 -2.89
N LEU A 51 -6.30 -0.75 -2.37
CA LEU A 51 -5.57 -1.91 -1.86
C LEU A 51 -5.79 -3.10 -2.81
N VAL A 52 -4.73 -3.67 -3.32
CA VAL A 52 -4.78 -4.86 -4.19
C VAL A 52 -3.83 -5.93 -3.70
N GLY A 53 -4.16 -7.18 -3.96
CA GLY A 53 -3.37 -8.33 -3.51
C GLY A 53 -3.47 -9.53 -4.44
N PRO A 54 -2.89 -10.67 -4.08
CA PRO A 54 -2.85 -11.87 -4.92
C PRO A 54 -4.25 -12.33 -5.38
N ASN A 55 -5.25 -12.15 -4.55
CA ASN A 55 -6.65 -12.54 -4.83
C ASN A 55 -7.45 -11.48 -5.60
N THR A 56 -6.88 -10.31 -5.91
CA THR A 56 -7.55 -9.28 -6.70
C THR A 56 -7.42 -9.63 -8.18
N SER A 57 -8.56 -9.88 -8.84
CA SER A 57 -8.55 -10.19 -10.28
C SER A 57 -8.14 -8.98 -11.13
N GLU A 58 -7.69 -9.21 -12.35
CA GLU A 58 -7.31 -8.12 -13.26
C GLU A 58 -8.50 -7.24 -13.65
N GLU A 59 -9.70 -7.84 -13.81
CA GLU A 59 -10.93 -7.10 -14.05
C GLU A 59 -11.23 -6.15 -12.87
N ARG A 60 -11.01 -6.62 -11.64
CA ARG A 60 -11.21 -5.80 -10.45
C ARG A 60 -10.16 -4.71 -10.32
N MET A 61 -8.91 -5.00 -10.70
CA MET A 61 -7.86 -3.97 -10.75
C MET A 61 -8.21 -2.86 -11.75
N LYS A 62 -8.80 -3.18 -12.90
CA LYS A 62 -9.27 -2.19 -13.89
C LYS A 62 -10.36 -1.29 -13.32
N LEU A 63 -11.32 -1.84 -12.58
CA LEU A 63 -12.34 -1.03 -11.89
C LEU A 63 -11.72 -0.08 -10.88
N TYR A 64 -10.71 -0.54 -10.13
CA TYR A 64 -9.98 0.34 -9.21
C TYR A 64 -9.18 1.41 -9.94
N ALA A 65 -8.58 1.10 -11.09
CA ALA A 65 -7.76 2.03 -11.87
C ALA A 65 -8.54 3.28 -12.30
N ASP A 66 -9.82 3.12 -12.64
CA ASP A 66 -10.68 4.22 -13.10
C ASP A 66 -10.98 5.25 -11.99
N VAL A 67 -10.80 4.87 -10.73
CA VAL A 67 -11.22 5.68 -9.59
C VAL A 67 -10.11 5.93 -8.56
N SER A 68 -8.95 5.31 -8.75
CA SER A 68 -7.83 5.42 -7.80
C SER A 68 -7.08 6.72 -7.95
N GLU A 69 -6.71 7.30 -6.82
CA GLU A 69 -5.90 8.51 -6.70
C GLU A 69 -4.65 8.22 -5.86
N GLY A 70 -3.63 9.07 -5.98
CA GLY A 70 -2.37 8.91 -5.25
C GLY A 70 -1.55 7.73 -5.76
N TYR A 71 -1.50 6.65 -5.01
CA TYR A 71 -0.77 5.42 -5.33
C TYR A 71 -1.63 4.18 -5.08
N ILE A 72 -1.16 3.03 -5.54
CA ILE A 72 -1.80 1.73 -5.30
C ILE A 72 -0.98 0.98 -4.26
N TYR A 73 -1.62 0.57 -3.17
CA TYR A 73 -0.98 -0.28 -2.17
C TYR A 73 -1.11 -1.75 -2.58
N VAL A 74 0.02 -2.35 -2.95
CA VAL A 74 0.07 -3.78 -3.28
C VAL A 74 0.45 -4.58 -2.03
N VAL A 75 -0.51 -5.37 -1.54
CA VAL A 75 -0.29 -6.26 -0.40
C VAL A 75 0.43 -7.50 -0.88
N SER A 76 1.62 -7.74 -0.36
CA SER A 76 2.31 -9.00 -0.54
C SER A 76 2.26 -9.83 0.74
N VAL A 77 1.95 -11.11 0.64
CA VAL A 77 2.31 -12.05 1.69
C VAL A 77 3.69 -12.58 1.32
N MET A 78 4.74 -11.90 1.76
CA MET A 78 6.10 -12.44 1.69
C MET A 78 6.13 -13.64 2.63
N GLY A 79 6.07 -14.83 2.05
CA GLY A 79 5.86 -16.09 2.78
C GLY A 79 6.85 -16.29 3.90
N VAL A 80 6.32 -16.79 5.03
CA VAL A 80 7.07 -17.27 6.19
C VAL A 80 7.68 -18.65 5.90
N THR A 81 7.95 -18.97 4.65
CA THR A 81 8.65 -20.21 4.28
C THR A 81 10.14 -19.90 4.34
N GLY A 82 10.82 -20.54 5.29
CA GLY A 82 12.19 -20.34 5.74
C GLY A 82 13.33 -20.36 4.71
N GLU A 83 13.06 -20.18 3.45
CA GLU A 83 14.05 -19.95 2.39
C GLU A 83 14.08 -18.44 2.06
N ARG A 84 15.10 -17.79 2.60
CA ARG A 84 15.38 -16.33 2.47
C ARG A 84 15.70 -15.87 1.05
N SER A 85 15.59 -16.72 0.04
CA SER A 85 16.11 -16.48 -1.32
C SER A 85 15.07 -16.50 -2.44
N SER A 86 13.80 -16.76 -2.18
CA SER A 86 12.78 -16.72 -3.24
C SER A 86 11.64 -15.78 -2.92
N VAL A 87 11.38 -14.83 -3.82
CA VAL A 87 10.13 -14.10 -3.82
C VAL A 87 9.01 -15.08 -4.15
N ALA A 88 7.92 -15.05 -3.38
CA ALA A 88 6.76 -15.86 -3.70
C ALA A 88 6.28 -15.50 -5.13
N PRO A 89 6.12 -16.46 -6.05
CA PRO A 89 5.67 -16.19 -7.43
C PRO A 89 4.38 -15.37 -7.49
N ALA A 90 3.54 -15.48 -6.44
CA ALA A 90 2.32 -14.70 -6.29
C ALA A 90 2.58 -13.17 -6.17
N VAL A 91 3.71 -12.75 -5.59
CA VAL A 91 4.07 -11.33 -5.49
C VAL A 91 4.42 -10.81 -6.88
N VAL A 92 5.26 -11.52 -7.62
CA VAL A 92 5.66 -11.15 -8.99
C VAL A 92 4.40 -11.02 -9.86
N SER A 93 3.58 -12.07 -9.91
CA SER A 93 2.34 -12.08 -10.69
C SER A 93 1.38 -10.94 -10.31
N THR A 94 1.27 -10.62 -9.02
CA THR A 94 0.41 -9.53 -8.55
C THR A 94 0.95 -8.18 -8.99
N MET A 95 2.26 -7.94 -8.85
CA MET A 95 2.91 -6.71 -9.28
C MET A 95 2.80 -6.51 -10.80
N GLU A 96 3.02 -7.55 -11.59
CA GLU A 96 2.88 -7.48 -13.05
C GLU A 96 1.44 -7.18 -13.49
N ARG A 97 0.44 -7.79 -12.85
CA ARG A 97 -0.99 -7.47 -13.10
C ARG A 97 -1.31 -6.03 -12.72
N ALA A 98 -0.84 -5.58 -11.56
CA ALA A 98 -1.02 -4.21 -11.11
C ALA A 98 -0.35 -3.23 -12.08
N ARG A 99 0.88 -3.50 -12.52
CA ARG A 99 1.60 -2.64 -13.47
C ARG A 99 0.87 -2.50 -14.82
N ARG A 100 0.20 -3.56 -15.29
CA ARG A 100 -0.62 -3.49 -16.50
C ARG A 100 -1.94 -2.74 -16.30
N SER A 101 -2.48 -2.76 -15.10
CA SER A 101 -3.82 -2.21 -14.81
C SER A 101 -3.79 -0.75 -14.38
N PHE A 102 -2.73 -0.32 -13.69
CA PHE A 102 -2.65 1.00 -13.06
C PHE A 102 -1.60 1.89 -13.73
N ARG A 103 -1.90 3.19 -13.78
CA ARG A 103 -0.93 4.24 -14.16
C ARG A 103 -0.28 4.89 -12.94
N GLN A 104 -0.94 4.77 -11.80
CA GLN A 104 -0.47 5.28 -10.51
C GLN A 104 0.78 4.52 -10.05
N PRO A 105 1.63 5.13 -9.23
CA PRO A 105 2.75 4.45 -8.58
C PRO A 105 2.28 3.24 -7.76
N LEU A 106 3.08 2.19 -7.74
CA LEU A 106 2.82 0.97 -6.99
C LEU A 106 3.68 0.93 -5.73
N ALA A 107 3.07 0.90 -4.56
CA ALA A 107 3.75 0.74 -3.29
C ALA A 107 3.58 -0.68 -2.78
N LEU A 108 4.67 -1.43 -2.70
CA LEU A 108 4.67 -2.81 -2.20
C LEU A 108 4.84 -2.83 -0.69
N GLY A 109 3.93 -3.47 0.00
CA GLY A 109 3.95 -3.60 1.45
C GLY A 109 3.64 -5.01 1.93
N PHE A 110 3.80 -5.20 3.25
CA PHE A 110 3.64 -6.45 3.98
C PHE A 110 4.86 -7.38 3.96
N GLY A 111 5.48 -7.51 5.13
CA GLY A 111 6.58 -8.45 5.35
C GLY A 111 7.95 -8.01 4.83
N LEU A 112 8.07 -6.80 4.27
CA LEU A 112 9.36 -6.23 3.91
C LEU A 112 10.16 -5.90 5.17
N SER A 113 11.39 -6.37 5.21
CA SER A 113 12.33 -6.16 6.32
C SER A 113 13.73 -5.74 5.88
N HIS A 114 14.10 -6.06 4.63
CA HIS A 114 15.39 -5.77 4.05
C HIS A 114 15.26 -5.34 2.58
N PRO A 115 16.07 -4.36 2.10
CA PRO A 115 16.05 -3.89 0.71
C PRO A 115 16.34 -4.99 -0.31
N GLU A 116 17.16 -5.98 0.05
CA GLU A 116 17.52 -7.10 -0.82
C GLU A 116 16.31 -7.91 -1.26
N GLN A 117 15.21 -7.85 -0.51
CA GLN A 117 13.96 -8.50 -0.89
C GLN A 117 13.34 -7.89 -2.16
N LEU A 118 13.63 -6.62 -2.46
CA LEU A 118 13.21 -5.98 -3.70
C LEU A 118 14.15 -6.30 -4.86
N GLN A 119 15.46 -6.46 -4.59
CA GLN A 119 16.46 -6.72 -5.64
C GLN A 119 16.25 -8.06 -6.35
N ILE A 120 15.59 -9.02 -5.69
CA ILE A 120 15.27 -10.33 -6.30
C ILE A 120 13.98 -10.31 -7.14
N LEU A 121 13.23 -9.19 -7.15
CA LEU A 121 12.09 -9.03 -8.05
C LEU A 121 12.61 -8.74 -9.48
N PRO A 122 11.98 -9.33 -10.51
CA PRO A 122 12.30 -8.97 -11.89
C PRO A 122 11.89 -7.51 -12.16
N ASP A 123 12.51 -6.88 -13.16
CA ASP A 123 12.23 -5.47 -13.52
C ASP A 123 10.74 -5.22 -13.80
N SER A 124 10.04 -6.21 -14.38
CA SER A 124 8.59 -6.15 -14.63
C SER A 124 7.73 -6.04 -13.37
N ALA A 125 8.28 -6.41 -12.21
CA ALA A 125 7.60 -6.45 -10.92
C ALA A 125 8.21 -5.51 -9.87
N GLN A 126 9.12 -4.62 -10.26
CA GLN A 126 9.70 -3.65 -9.33
C GLN A 126 8.64 -2.64 -8.88
N PRO A 127 8.51 -2.37 -7.56
CA PRO A 127 7.64 -1.32 -7.05
C PRO A 127 8.28 0.07 -7.20
N ASP A 128 7.44 1.11 -7.19
CA ASP A 128 7.89 2.50 -7.13
C ASP A 128 8.19 2.94 -5.69
N ALA A 129 7.62 2.23 -4.71
CA ALA A 129 7.87 2.47 -3.29
C ALA A 129 7.76 1.18 -2.47
N ALA A 130 8.45 1.14 -1.34
CA ALA A 130 8.35 0.09 -0.34
C ALA A 130 7.63 0.60 0.92
N VAL A 131 6.71 -0.21 1.47
CA VAL A 131 6.03 0.09 2.73
C VAL A 131 6.41 -0.95 3.76
N PHE A 132 6.95 -0.50 4.87
CA PHE A 132 7.35 -1.35 5.99
C PHE A 132 6.92 -0.71 7.31
N GLY A 133 6.49 -1.52 8.26
CA GLY A 133 6.08 -1.08 9.59
C GLY A 133 6.76 -1.93 10.65
N SER A 134 6.42 -3.21 10.74
CA SER A 134 6.92 -4.10 11.79
C SER A 134 8.45 -4.20 11.84
N ALA A 135 9.13 -4.12 10.71
CA ALA A 135 10.59 -4.15 10.64
C ALA A 135 11.20 -2.90 11.29
N LEU A 136 10.67 -1.72 10.97
CA LEU A 136 11.09 -0.46 11.60
C LEU A 136 10.79 -0.47 13.11
N LEU A 137 9.60 -0.91 13.52
CA LEU A 137 9.25 -1.00 14.95
C LEU A 137 10.19 -1.92 15.72
N LYS A 138 10.57 -3.07 15.16
CA LYS A 138 11.56 -3.98 15.77
C LYS A 138 12.94 -3.33 15.91
N HIS A 139 13.36 -2.58 14.87
CA HIS A 139 14.63 -1.85 14.87
C HIS A 139 14.66 -0.79 15.99
N LEU A 140 13.61 0.02 16.10
CA LEU A 140 13.46 1.03 17.14
C LEU A 140 13.38 0.42 18.55
N ALA A 141 12.66 -0.69 18.70
CA ALA A 141 12.57 -1.41 19.98
C ALA A 141 13.91 -2.00 20.45
N ALA A 142 14.83 -2.25 19.50
CA ALA A 142 16.21 -2.64 19.83
C ALA A 142 17.11 -1.45 20.20
N GLY A 143 16.56 -0.23 20.32
CA GLY A 143 17.29 0.98 20.66
C GLY A 143 18.11 1.59 19.50
N LEU A 144 17.88 1.13 18.28
CA LEU A 144 18.59 1.62 17.09
C LEU A 144 17.86 2.81 16.45
N PRO A 145 18.57 3.80 15.90
CA PRO A 145 17.95 5.00 15.36
C PRO A 145 17.25 4.73 14.02
N ALA A 146 16.14 5.43 13.77
CA ALA A 146 15.38 5.32 12.53
C ALA A 146 16.22 5.65 11.28
N SER A 147 17.18 6.58 11.40
CA SER A 147 18.09 6.97 10.32
C SER A 147 18.94 5.80 9.80
N GLU A 148 19.41 4.93 10.70
CA GLU A 148 20.16 3.73 10.32
C GLU A 148 19.29 2.74 9.52
N PHE A 149 18.03 2.56 9.93
CA PHE A 149 17.08 1.74 9.19
C PHE A 149 16.81 2.32 7.79
N MET A 150 16.51 3.61 7.73
CA MET A 150 16.19 4.30 6.49
C MET A 150 17.38 4.34 5.52
N GLY A 151 18.60 4.54 6.01
CA GLY A 151 19.81 4.54 5.20
C GLY A 151 19.99 3.26 4.38
N ARG A 152 19.57 2.11 4.91
CA ARG A 152 19.58 0.83 4.18
C ARG A 152 18.64 0.82 2.97
N TRP A 153 17.52 1.56 3.05
CA TRP A 153 16.49 1.62 2.00
C TRP A 153 16.76 2.72 0.96
N THR A 154 17.42 3.80 1.36
CA THR A 154 17.73 4.94 0.48
C THR A 154 19.12 4.85 -0.16
N GLY A 155 19.96 3.91 0.29
CA GLY A 155 21.35 3.80 -0.16
C GLY A 155 22.25 4.89 0.41
N GLU A 156 21.79 5.64 1.38
CA GLU A 156 22.57 6.64 2.13
C GLU A 156 23.13 5.94 3.39
N SER A 157 24.39 5.56 3.33
CA SER A 157 25.15 5.00 4.46
C SER A 157 26.07 6.04 5.09
#